data_753da4d8842b719df4e8f78018a9a764
#
_entry.id   753da4d8842b719df4e8f78018a9a764
#
_cell.length_a   1.000
_cell.length_b   1.000
_cell.length_c   1.000
_cell.angle_alpha   90.00
_cell.angle_beta   90.00
_cell.angle_gamma   90.00
#
_symmetry.space_group_name_H-M   'P 1'
#
loop_
_entity.id
_entity.type
_entity.pdbx_description
1 polymer ?
#
loop_
_entity_poly.entity_id
_entity_poly.type
_entity_poly.pdbx_seq_one_letter_code
_entity_poly.pdbx_strand_id
1 'polypeptide(L)'
;MPVIASRISPQSEAFKANAAHLLAQVEKFRSFERAVIAHSSQQAERFAKRGQLLPRERVARLLDHGAPFLELSTLAGFGMHDDDGASRVMGGGSIVGIGVVSGKRVLVLASDSAIKGGAISPMGLKKSLRAQEIAKENKLPLIYLVESGGANLLYQSEMFVEGGRF
;
A
#
# COMPACT_ATOMS: atom_id res chain seq x y z
N MET A 1 33.54 -14.52 5.13
CA MET A 1 32.75 -13.95 6.23
C MET A 1 32.57 -15.03 7.28
N PRO A 2 32.73 -14.76 8.58
CA PRO A 2 32.50 -15.76 9.61
C PRO A 2 31.01 -16.14 9.65
N VAL A 3 30.74 -17.43 9.76
CA VAL A 3 29.37 -17.94 9.91
C VAL A 3 28.95 -17.74 11.36
N ILE A 4 27.84 -17.06 11.58
CA ILE A 4 27.25 -16.92 12.92
C ILE A 4 26.51 -18.21 13.24
N ALA A 5 27.03 -18.98 14.22
CA ALA A 5 26.36 -20.19 14.68
C ALA A 5 25.12 -19.83 15.51
N SER A 6 23.95 -20.33 15.11
CA SER A 6 22.72 -20.19 15.89
C SER A 6 22.71 -21.17 17.08
N ARG A 7 22.32 -20.64 18.26
CA ARG A 7 22.06 -21.45 19.48
C ARG A 7 20.56 -21.63 19.74
N ILE A 8 19.72 -21.27 18.75
CA ILE A 8 18.26 -21.38 18.88
C ILE A 8 17.84 -22.84 18.81
N SER A 9 17.04 -23.28 19.79
CA SER A 9 16.39 -24.58 19.77
C SER A 9 14.90 -24.41 19.46
N PRO A 10 14.44 -24.74 18.24
CA PRO A 10 13.03 -24.62 17.87
C PRO A 10 12.08 -25.50 18.69
N GLN A 11 12.63 -26.53 19.36
CA GLN A 11 11.85 -27.45 20.19
C GLN A 11 11.69 -26.97 21.64
N SER A 12 12.43 -25.95 22.07
CA SER A 12 12.33 -25.42 23.43
C SER A 12 10.98 -24.75 23.68
N GLU A 13 10.46 -24.86 24.89
CA GLU A 13 9.20 -24.20 25.28
C GLU A 13 9.29 -22.65 25.14
N ALA A 14 10.46 -22.08 25.45
CA ALA A 14 10.71 -20.66 25.27
C ALA A 14 10.60 -20.23 23.80
N PHE A 15 11.13 -21.01 22.85
CA PHE A 15 10.99 -20.73 21.42
C PHE A 15 9.53 -20.81 20.99
N LYS A 16 8.81 -21.86 21.40
CA LYS A 16 7.40 -22.04 21.05
C LYS A 16 6.53 -20.89 21.56
N ALA A 17 6.75 -20.47 22.82
CA ALA A 17 6.03 -19.35 23.43
C ALA A 17 6.31 -18.03 22.67
N ASN A 18 7.58 -17.75 22.37
CA ASN A 18 7.98 -16.56 21.61
C ASN A 18 7.41 -16.57 20.18
N ALA A 19 7.44 -17.72 19.51
CA ALA A 19 6.86 -17.88 18.17
C ALA A 19 5.35 -17.64 18.17
N ALA A 20 4.62 -18.21 19.13
CA ALA A 20 3.19 -18.00 19.28
C ALA A 20 2.86 -16.53 19.53
N HIS A 21 3.62 -15.85 20.41
CA HIS A 21 3.44 -14.42 20.66
C HIS A 21 3.67 -13.58 19.40
N LEU A 22 4.76 -13.82 18.68
CA LEU A 22 5.08 -13.10 17.44
C LEU A 22 4.03 -13.35 16.36
N LEU A 23 3.58 -14.61 16.18
CA LEU A 23 2.53 -14.94 15.21
C LEU A 23 1.22 -14.21 15.53
N ALA A 24 0.86 -14.06 16.80
CA ALA A 24 -0.32 -13.29 17.21
C ALA A 24 -0.19 -11.80 16.82
N GLN A 25 1.00 -11.20 16.96
CA GLN A 25 1.24 -9.82 16.52
C GLN A 25 1.19 -9.69 14.98
N VAL A 26 1.76 -10.64 14.26
CA VAL A 26 1.69 -10.70 12.78
C VAL A 26 0.24 -10.81 12.32
N GLU A 27 -0.58 -11.65 12.96
CA GLU A 27 -2.00 -11.79 12.60
C GLU A 27 -2.79 -10.51 12.89
N LYS A 28 -2.51 -9.83 14.00
CA LYS A 28 -3.08 -8.51 14.28
C LYS A 28 -2.74 -7.50 13.19
N PHE A 29 -1.47 -7.44 12.75
CA PHE A 29 -1.05 -6.58 11.65
C PHE A 29 -1.80 -6.92 10.35
N ARG A 30 -1.85 -8.21 9.99
CA ARG A 30 -2.59 -8.68 8.80
C ARG A 30 -4.08 -8.35 8.85
N SER A 31 -4.68 -8.32 10.04
CA SER A 31 -6.08 -7.91 10.17
C SER A 31 -6.30 -6.45 9.77
N PHE A 32 -5.36 -5.56 10.07
CA PHE A 32 -5.39 -4.18 9.61
C PHE A 32 -5.22 -4.07 8.09
N GLU A 33 -4.29 -4.83 7.50
CA GLU A 33 -4.12 -4.86 6.04
C GLU A 33 -5.40 -5.35 5.33
N ARG A 34 -6.03 -6.40 5.85
CA ARG A 34 -7.32 -6.87 5.33
C ARG A 34 -8.41 -5.80 5.44
N ALA A 35 -8.44 -5.02 6.51
CA ALA A 35 -9.39 -3.92 6.67
C ALA A 35 -9.17 -2.81 5.62
N VAL A 36 -7.92 -2.48 5.28
CA VAL A 36 -7.60 -1.55 4.19
C VAL A 36 -8.16 -2.04 2.85
N ILE A 37 -7.92 -3.31 2.53
CA ILE A 37 -8.41 -3.92 1.28
C ILE A 37 -9.94 -3.94 1.25
N ALA A 38 -10.56 -4.36 2.35
CA ALA A 38 -12.02 -4.44 2.47
C ALA A 38 -12.69 -3.08 2.29
N HIS A 39 -12.08 -2.00 2.83
CA HIS A 39 -12.63 -0.65 2.71
C HIS A 39 -12.72 -0.19 1.24
N SER A 40 -11.67 -0.39 0.45
CA SER A 40 -11.69 -0.12 -0.99
C SER A 40 -12.75 -0.97 -1.70
N SER A 41 -12.85 -2.26 -1.36
CA SER A 41 -13.78 -3.22 -1.97
C SER A 41 -15.26 -2.91 -1.70
N GLN A 42 -15.60 -2.18 -0.62
CA GLN A 42 -16.98 -1.76 -0.33
C GLN A 42 -17.60 -0.89 -1.42
N GLN A 43 -16.77 -0.29 -2.29
CA GLN A 43 -17.24 0.54 -3.39
C GLN A 43 -17.53 -0.26 -4.69
N ALA A 44 -17.42 -1.60 -4.66
CA ALA A 44 -17.54 -2.44 -5.86
C ALA A 44 -18.83 -2.20 -6.66
N GLU A 45 -19.98 -2.11 -5.99
CA GLU A 45 -21.26 -1.86 -6.66
C GLU A 45 -21.28 -0.51 -7.39
N ARG A 46 -20.73 0.54 -6.78
CA ARG A 46 -20.64 1.88 -7.39
C ARG A 46 -19.75 1.87 -8.63
N PHE A 47 -18.63 1.16 -8.59
CA PHE A 47 -17.73 1.03 -9.73
C PHE A 47 -18.36 0.21 -10.84
N ALA A 48 -19.02 -0.91 -10.52
CA ALA A 48 -19.72 -1.75 -11.48
C ALA A 48 -20.83 -0.98 -12.22
N LYS A 49 -21.64 -0.17 -11.51
CA LYS A 49 -22.67 0.69 -12.12
C LYS A 49 -22.11 1.73 -13.12
N ARG A 50 -20.83 2.07 -13.00
CA ARG A 50 -20.14 3.01 -13.89
C ARG A 50 -19.33 2.31 -14.99
N GLY A 51 -19.36 0.96 -15.04
CA GLY A 51 -18.52 0.20 -15.95
C GLY A 51 -17.02 0.30 -15.66
N GLN A 52 -16.65 0.64 -14.41
CA GLN A 52 -15.28 0.84 -13.97
C GLN A 52 -14.78 -0.36 -13.17
N LEU A 53 -13.48 -0.65 -13.28
CA LEU A 53 -12.80 -1.62 -12.44
C LEU A 53 -12.40 -0.98 -11.11
N LEU A 54 -12.44 -1.76 -10.03
CA LEU A 54 -11.83 -1.34 -8.78
C LEU A 54 -10.31 -1.11 -8.95
N PRO A 55 -9.71 -0.16 -8.20
CA PRO A 55 -8.27 0.11 -8.31
C PRO A 55 -7.38 -1.12 -8.16
N ARG A 56 -7.69 -2.02 -7.20
CA ARG A 56 -6.95 -3.27 -7.01
C ARG A 56 -7.12 -4.25 -8.19
N GLU A 57 -8.29 -4.27 -8.82
CA GLU A 57 -8.50 -5.08 -10.03
C GLU A 57 -7.69 -4.54 -11.21
N ARG A 58 -7.57 -3.21 -11.34
CA ARG A 58 -6.71 -2.59 -12.36
C ARG A 58 -5.25 -2.99 -12.18
N VAL A 59 -4.75 -2.96 -10.94
CA VAL A 59 -3.40 -3.45 -10.62
C VAL A 59 -3.26 -4.94 -10.95
N ALA A 60 -4.21 -5.77 -10.52
CA ALA A 60 -4.17 -7.21 -10.77
C ALA A 60 -4.17 -7.55 -12.28
N ARG A 61 -4.90 -6.77 -13.10
CA ARG A 61 -4.91 -6.96 -14.58
C ARG A 61 -3.67 -6.43 -15.28
N LEU A 62 -2.93 -5.51 -14.65
CA LEU A 62 -1.66 -5.01 -15.18
C LEU A 62 -0.53 -6.02 -14.97
N LEU A 63 -0.55 -6.72 -13.83
CA LEU A 63 0.49 -7.66 -13.45
C LEU A 63 0.42 -8.95 -14.27
N ASP A 64 1.57 -9.55 -14.52
CA ASP A 64 1.65 -10.87 -15.14
C ASP A 64 0.95 -11.91 -14.29
N HIS A 65 0.18 -12.79 -14.93
CA HIS A 65 -0.61 -13.80 -14.23
C HIS A 65 0.27 -14.72 -13.37
N GLY A 66 -0.09 -14.86 -12.10
CA GLY A 66 0.65 -15.68 -11.14
C GLY A 66 1.95 -15.06 -10.62
N ALA A 67 2.32 -13.86 -11.10
CA ALA A 67 3.49 -13.16 -10.58
C ALA A 67 3.24 -12.59 -9.17
N PRO A 68 4.25 -12.59 -8.28
CA PRO A 68 4.11 -12.01 -6.96
C PRO A 68 3.97 -10.48 -7.03
N PHE A 69 3.18 -9.92 -6.12
CA PHE A 69 3.08 -8.49 -5.90
C PHE A 69 3.43 -8.17 -4.45
N LEU A 70 4.54 -7.45 -4.25
CA LEU A 70 4.96 -6.97 -2.93
C LEU A 70 4.36 -5.59 -2.70
N GLU A 71 3.23 -5.51 -2.02
CA GLU A 71 2.60 -4.24 -1.66
C GLU A 71 3.40 -3.53 -0.57
N LEU A 72 3.61 -2.23 -0.71
CA LEU A 72 4.42 -1.39 0.17
C LEU A 72 3.55 -0.40 0.94
N SER A 73 3.90 -0.14 2.20
CA SER A 73 3.26 0.86 3.05
C SER A 73 1.73 0.72 3.11
N THR A 74 1.25 -0.50 3.30
CA THR A 74 -0.17 -0.86 3.32
C THR A 74 -0.97 -0.10 4.37
N LEU A 75 -0.35 0.28 5.49
CA LEU A 75 -0.95 1.02 6.60
C LEU A 75 -0.59 2.51 6.62
N ALA A 76 -0.13 3.09 5.52
CA ALA A 76 0.16 4.53 5.45
C ALA A 76 -1.09 5.34 5.84
N GLY A 77 -0.95 6.29 6.78
CA GLY A 77 -2.06 7.11 7.28
C GLY A 77 -2.96 6.46 8.34
N PHE A 78 -2.75 5.18 8.65
CA PHE A 78 -3.56 4.48 9.65
C PHE A 78 -3.45 5.16 11.02
N GLY A 79 -4.60 5.58 11.60
CA GLY A 79 -4.66 6.24 12.90
C GLY A 79 -4.01 7.62 12.95
N MET A 80 -3.71 8.25 11.81
CA MET A 80 -3.17 9.61 11.74
C MET A 80 -4.29 10.65 11.66
N HIS A 81 -3.92 11.94 11.74
CA HIS A 81 -4.86 13.06 11.78
C HIS A 81 -5.77 13.20 10.56
N ASP A 82 -5.37 12.68 9.41
CA ASP A 82 -6.17 12.62 8.20
C ASP A 82 -7.01 11.32 8.09
N ASP A 83 -6.93 10.43 9.09
CA ASP A 83 -7.78 9.27 9.26
C ASP A 83 -8.97 9.64 10.16
N ASP A 84 -10.02 10.21 9.58
CA ASP A 84 -11.20 10.77 10.27
C ASP A 84 -12.22 9.68 10.69
N GLY A 85 -11.82 8.46 10.86
CA GLY A 85 -12.63 7.34 11.34
C GLY A 85 -13.69 6.88 10.34
N ALA A 86 -14.66 7.72 9.99
CA ALA A 86 -15.75 7.38 9.07
C ALA A 86 -15.33 7.35 7.60
N SER A 87 -14.34 8.17 7.24
CA SER A 87 -13.80 8.30 5.87
C SER A 87 -12.32 7.93 5.81
N ARG A 88 -11.93 6.94 6.56
CA ARG A 88 -10.55 6.50 6.74
C ARG A 88 -9.74 6.50 5.45
N VAL A 89 -8.58 7.17 5.46
CA VAL A 89 -7.64 7.20 4.34
C VAL A 89 -6.57 6.12 4.57
N MET A 90 -7.05 4.89 4.81
CA MET A 90 -6.17 3.75 5.02
C MET A 90 -5.37 3.46 3.75
N GLY A 91 -4.10 3.15 3.92
CA GLY A 91 -3.20 2.93 2.80
C GLY A 91 -2.79 4.21 2.06
N GLY A 92 -3.10 5.40 2.62
CA GLY A 92 -2.78 6.69 2.02
C GLY A 92 -3.54 6.98 0.73
N GLY A 93 -4.69 6.32 0.47
CA GLY A 93 -5.46 6.50 -0.77
C GLY A 93 -4.72 6.05 -2.02
N SER A 94 -3.71 5.18 -1.89
CA SER A 94 -2.95 4.65 -3.02
C SER A 94 -2.46 3.22 -2.78
N ILE A 95 -2.35 2.46 -3.86
CA ILE A 95 -1.79 1.12 -3.89
C ILE A 95 -0.39 1.25 -4.49
N VAL A 96 0.63 0.88 -3.74
CA VAL A 96 2.02 0.91 -4.18
C VAL A 96 2.64 -0.46 -3.98
N GLY A 97 3.37 -0.95 -4.96
CA GLY A 97 4.05 -2.22 -4.82
C GLY A 97 5.00 -2.55 -5.95
N ILE A 98 5.81 -3.57 -5.73
CA ILE A 98 6.73 -4.12 -6.73
C ILE A 98 6.11 -5.39 -7.29
N GLY A 99 5.94 -5.44 -8.60
CA GLY A 99 5.39 -6.58 -9.31
C GLY A 99 6.12 -6.86 -10.61
N VAL A 100 5.55 -7.74 -11.42
CA VAL A 100 6.10 -8.09 -12.75
C VAL A 100 5.07 -7.74 -13.80
N VAL A 101 5.51 -7.01 -14.84
CA VAL A 101 4.72 -6.65 -16.01
C VAL A 101 5.54 -7.00 -17.26
N SER A 102 5.00 -7.83 -18.13
CA SER A 102 5.68 -8.31 -19.34
C SER A 102 7.07 -8.87 -19.05
N GLY A 103 7.21 -9.67 -18.00
CA GLY A 103 8.47 -10.30 -17.58
C GLY A 103 9.48 -9.35 -16.92
N LYS A 104 9.13 -8.09 -16.68
CA LYS A 104 10.02 -7.09 -16.06
C LYS A 104 9.51 -6.69 -14.69
N ARG A 105 10.43 -6.61 -13.71
CA ARG A 105 10.12 -6.02 -12.41
C ARG A 105 9.87 -4.53 -12.57
N VAL A 106 8.77 -4.05 -12.03
CA VAL A 106 8.35 -2.66 -12.07
C VAL A 106 7.84 -2.24 -10.69
N LEU A 107 7.88 -0.96 -10.40
CA LEU A 107 7.13 -0.38 -9.30
C LEU A 107 5.79 0.13 -9.86
N VAL A 108 4.69 -0.33 -9.29
CA VAL A 108 3.35 0.14 -9.63
C VAL A 108 2.89 1.09 -8.54
N LEU A 109 2.40 2.26 -8.96
CA LEU A 109 1.68 3.20 -8.14
C LEU A 109 0.27 3.35 -8.73
N ALA A 110 -0.78 3.13 -7.96
CA ALA A 110 -2.15 3.29 -8.41
C ALA A 110 -2.94 4.15 -7.43
N SER A 111 -3.67 5.13 -7.94
CA SER A 111 -4.63 5.88 -7.12
C SER A 111 -5.75 4.95 -6.68
N ASP A 112 -6.10 4.94 -5.38
CA ASP A 112 -7.27 4.23 -4.88
C ASP A 112 -8.50 5.16 -4.91
N SER A 113 -9.09 5.30 -6.08
CA SER A 113 -10.27 6.15 -6.30
C SER A 113 -11.54 5.66 -5.59
N ALA A 114 -11.51 4.46 -5.01
CA ALA A 114 -12.54 3.98 -4.10
C ALA A 114 -12.50 4.73 -2.76
N ILE A 115 -11.35 5.33 -2.41
CA ILE A 115 -11.14 6.12 -1.20
C ILE A 115 -11.16 7.61 -1.57
N LYS A 116 -12.14 8.36 -1.04
CA LYS A 116 -12.30 9.81 -1.27
C LYS A 116 -12.15 10.25 -2.74
N GLY A 117 -12.57 9.39 -3.69
CA GLY A 117 -12.47 9.70 -5.12
C GLY A 117 -11.03 9.83 -5.64
N GLY A 118 -10.06 9.24 -4.98
CA GLY A 118 -8.65 9.35 -5.33
C GLY A 118 -8.01 10.68 -4.93
N ALA A 119 -8.62 11.43 -4.01
CA ALA A 119 -8.00 12.65 -3.46
C ALA A 119 -6.69 12.30 -2.75
N ILE A 120 -5.64 13.04 -3.08
CA ILE A 120 -4.31 12.83 -2.50
C ILE A 120 -4.30 13.41 -1.08
N SER A 121 -4.00 12.57 -0.09
CA SER A 121 -3.80 12.95 1.31
C SER A 121 -2.33 13.26 1.60
N PRO A 122 -1.99 13.92 2.73
CA PRO A 122 -0.60 14.15 3.12
C PRO A 122 0.22 12.85 3.19
N MET A 123 -0.32 11.80 3.79
CA MET A 123 0.38 10.50 3.85
C MET A 123 0.41 9.78 2.50
N GLY A 124 -0.62 9.96 1.67
CA GLY A 124 -0.63 9.45 0.29
C GLY A 124 0.48 10.07 -0.54
N LEU A 125 0.68 11.39 -0.41
CA LEU A 125 1.78 12.08 -1.07
C LEU A 125 3.15 11.57 -0.61
N LYS A 126 3.39 11.47 0.71
CA LYS A 126 4.65 10.90 1.27
C LYS A 126 4.89 9.48 0.80
N LYS A 127 3.84 8.64 0.77
CA LYS A 127 3.91 7.27 0.24
C LYS A 127 4.33 7.26 -1.23
N SER A 128 3.75 8.14 -2.05
CA SER A 128 4.07 8.24 -3.47
C SER A 128 5.49 8.73 -3.72
N LEU A 129 5.96 9.72 -2.97
CA LEU A 129 7.36 10.19 -3.04
C LEU A 129 8.33 9.07 -2.65
N ARG A 130 8.04 8.34 -1.57
CA ARG A 130 8.89 7.20 -1.18
C ARG A 130 8.89 6.10 -2.24
N ALA A 131 7.76 5.86 -2.90
CA ALA A 131 7.69 4.93 -4.02
C ALA A 131 8.62 5.32 -5.18
N GLN A 132 8.64 6.60 -5.54
CA GLN A 132 9.55 7.11 -6.58
C GLN A 132 11.02 6.96 -6.18
N GLU A 133 11.37 7.24 -4.93
CA GLU A 133 12.73 7.03 -4.40
C GLU A 133 13.14 5.56 -4.51
N ILE A 134 12.27 4.62 -4.08
CA ILE A 134 12.51 3.18 -4.19
C ILE A 134 12.70 2.77 -5.66
N ALA A 135 11.86 3.28 -6.57
CA ALA A 135 11.99 2.99 -7.99
C ALA A 135 13.33 3.48 -8.54
N LYS A 136 13.73 4.70 -8.20
CA LYS A 136 15.01 5.30 -8.62
C LYS A 136 16.21 4.51 -8.06
N GLU A 137 16.23 4.24 -6.76
CA GLU A 137 17.33 3.53 -6.08
C GLU A 137 17.53 2.12 -6.66
N ASN A 138 16.44 1.44 -6.98
CA ASN A 138 16.46 0.06 -7.51
C ASN A 138 16.39 -0.02 -9.04
N LYS A 139 16.44 1.13 -9.73
CA LYS A 139 16.35 1.22 -11.20
C LYS A 139 15.14 0.47 -11.77
N LEU A 140 13.99 0.57 -11.07
CA LEU A 140 12.74 -0.03 -11.50
C LEU A 140 11.97 0.96 -12.39
N PRO A 141 11.43 0.52 -13.53
CA PRO A 141 10.42 1.28 -14.24
C PRO A 141 9.24 1.58 -13.31
N LEU A 142 8.72 2.80 -13.35
CA LEU A 142 7.53 3.21 -12.60
C LEU A 142 6.32 3.23 -13.52
N ILE A 143 5.27 2.52 -13.16
CA ILE A 143 3.97 2.57 -13.84
C ILE A 143 2.98 3.24 -12.89
N TYR A 144 2.39 4.36 -13.32
CA TYR A 144 1.40 5.07 -12.53
C TYR A 144 0.01 4.95 -13.16
N LEU A 145 -0.90 4.25 -12.49
CA LEU A 145 -2.33 4.15 -12.84
C LEU A 145 -3.08 5.29 -12.16
N VAL A 146 -3.10 6.45 -12.82
CA VAL A 146 -3.70 7.67 -12.27
C VAL A 146 -5.22 7.60 -12.37
N GLU A 147 -5.89 7.85 -11.24
CA GLU A 147 -7.33 8.10 -11.13
C GLU A 147 -7.53 8.97 -9.89
N SER A 148 -7.22 10.26 -10.02
CA SER A 148 -7.12 11.17 -8.88
C SER A 148 -8.14 12.29 -8.97
N GLY A 149 -8.77 12.61 -7.83
CA GLY A 149 -9.58 13.81 -7.64
C GLY A 149 -8.77 15.07 -7.34
N GLY A 150 -7.42 14.99 -7.40
CA GLY A 150 -6.53 16.11 -7.06
C GLY A 150 -6.10 16.11 -5.59
N ALA A 151 -5.43 17.18 -5.18
CA ALA A 151 -4.97 17.35 -3.81
C ALA A 151 -6.12 17.66 -2.84
N ASN A 152 -6.06 17.11 -1.63
CA ASN A 152 -7.00 17.48 -0.58
C ASN A 152 -6.67 18.86 -0.03
N LEU A 153 -7.43 19.87 -0.44
CA LEU A 153 -7.17 21.27 -0.10
C LEU A 153 -7.32 21.60 1.39
N LEU A 154 -7.95 20.74 2.18
CA LEU A 154 -8.00 20.90 3.64
C LEU A 154 -6.62 20.80 4.28
N TYR A 155 -5.67 20.15 3.62
CA TYR A 155 -4.29 19.93 4.09
C TYR A 155 -3.26 20.62 3.19
N GLN A 156 -3.62 21.70 2.53
CA GLN A 156 -2.75 22.37 1.56
C GLN A 156 -1.40 22.78 2.14
N SER A 157 -1.33 23.22 3.40
CA SER A 157 -0.09 23.58 4.07
C SER A 157 0.90 22.42 4.22
N GLU A 158 0.41 21.17 4.28
CA GLU A 158 1.22 19.97 4.38
C GLU A 158 1.59 19.38 3.02
N MET A 159 0.93 19.83 1.95
CA MET A 159 1.05 19.23 0.62
C MET A 159 1.77 20.10 -0.39
N PHE A 160 1.74 21.42 -0.27
CA PHE A 160 2.22 22.32 -1.32
C PHE A 160 3.71 22.16 -1.60
N VAL A 161 4.54 22.15 -0.55
CA VAL A 161 6.00 22.04 -0.68
C VAL A 161 6.39 20.63 -1.16
N GLU A 162 5.81 19.60 -0.54
CA GLU A 162 6.10 18.22 -0.88
C GLU A 162 5.52 17.85 -2.27
N GLY A 163 4.36 18.42 -2.63
CA GLY A 163 3.73 18.21 -3.93
C GLY A 163 4.56 18.71 -5.10
N GLY A 164 5.40 19.71 -4.90
CA GLY A 164 6.35 20.18 -5.93
C GLY A 164 7.50 19.20 -6.23
N ARG A 165 7.64 18.14 -5.44
CA ARG A 165 8.64 17.06 -5.63
C ARG A 165 8.05 15.82 -6.31
N PHE A 166 6.74 15.80 -6.52
CA PHE A 166 5.98 14.65 -7.05
C PHE A 166 6.07 14.47 -8.58
#